data_8603164686463bd185e58ce941b60c08
#
_entry.id   8603164686463bd185e58ce941b60c08
#
_cell.length_a   1.000
_cell.length_b   1.000
_cell.length_c   1.000
_cell.angle_alpha   90.00
_cell.angle_beta   90.00
_cell.angle_gamma   90.00
#
_symmetry.space_group_name_H-M   'P 1'
#
loop_
_entity.id
_entity.type
_entity.pdbx_description
1 polymer ?
#
loop_
_entity_poly.entity_id
_entity_poly.type
_entity_poly.pdbx_seq_one_letter_code
_entity_poly.pdbx_strand_id
1 'polypeptide(L)'
;TGDALYPGDITPPNLLFGRVLFSGQPHARMLSMDTTAAEALPGVVAVLTAKDVPVNEYGLGVNDQPVLVGLGSANPHADISLWEGDHIAVVVAESEAVAARACGLIRVEWEQRPLVTDVREAMKDEIVLHPWHGSNILKHYKIRKGDMDAGWAAAEVVIEGNYYLPYQEHAYLQPEAGVGYIDQEGRVTVKVGGQWTHKDQQQVAHALELPVDQVRIIYPAIGGAFG
;
A
#
# COMPACT_ATOMS: atom_id res chain seq x y z
N THR A 1 -30.81 0.86 6.29
CA THR A 1 -31.58 -0.39 6.56
C THR A 1 -30.70 -1.53 7.03
N GLY A 2 -29.38 -1.47 6.88
CA GLY A 2 -28.44 -2.52 7.29
C GLY A 2 -28.23 -3.64 6.26
N ASP A 3 -28.78 -3.51 5.05
CA ASP A 3 -28.71 -4.55 4.02
C ASP A 3 -27.47 -4.41 3.12
N ALA A 4 -26.74 -3.31 3.21
CA ALA A 4 -25.53 -3.10 2.42
C ALA A 4 -24.37 -3.92 3.04
N LEU A 5 -23.73 -4.75 2.22
CA LEU A 5 -22.59 -5.55 2.62
C LEU A 5 -21.28 -4.84 2.22
N TYR A 6 -20.40 -4.61 3.17
CA TYR A 6 -19.04 -4.22 2.93
C TYR A 6 -18.15 -5.43 2.58
N PRO A 7 -16.96 -5.23 2.01
CA PRO A 7 -16.09 -6.37 1.68
C PRO A 7 -15.83 -7.32 2.85
N GLY A 8 -15.69 -6.80 4.07
CA GLY A 8 -15.49 -7.60 5.28
C GLY A 8 -16.67 -8.46 5.71
N ASP A 9 -17.88 -8.19 5.20
CA ASP A 9 -19.10 -8.97 5.50
C ASP A 9 -19.26 -10.15 4.55
N ILE A 10 -18.44 -10.25 3.51
CA ILE A 10 -18.56 -11.26 2.46
C ILE A 10 -17.82 -12.53 2.88
N THR A 11 -18.55 -13.55 3.27
CA THR A 11 -18.01 -14.82 3.77
C THR A 11 -18.46 -16.01 2.90
N PRO A 12 -17.78 -16.25 1.75
CA PRO A 12 -18.08 -17.41 0.91
C PRO A 12 -17.71 -18.73 1.63
N PRO A 13 -18.29 -19.87 1.21
CA PRO A 13 -17.89 -21.16 1.76
C PRO A 13 -16.41 -21.45 1.46
N ASN A 14 -15.75 -22.15 2.39
CA ASN A 14 -14.32 -22.49 2.33
C ASN A 14 -13.38 -21.27 2.28
N LEU A 15 -13.79 -20.16 2.88
CA LEU A 15 -12.96 -18.96 2.98
C LEU A 15 -11.68 -19.25 3.77
N LEU A 16 -10.54 -18.85 3.22
CA LEU A 16 -9.28 -18.73 3.94
C LEU A 16 -9.09 -17.27 4.39
N PHE A 17 -8.38 -17.10 5.48
CA PHE A 17 -8.15 -15.79 6.10
C PHE A 17 -6.73 -15.32 5.85
N GLY A 18 -6.59 -14.21 5.12
CA GLY A 18 -5.33 -13.52 4.90
C GLY A 18 -5.06 -12.50 6.00
N ARG A 19 -3.85 -12.51 6.56
CA ARG A 19 -3.38 -11.48 7.48
C ARG A 19 -2.08 -10.88 6.99
N VAL A 20 -2.06 -9.55 6.88
CA VAL A 20 -0.86 -8.81 6.52
C VAL A 20 0.04 -8.64 7.75
N LEU A 21 1.34 -8.87 7.58
CA LEU A 21 2.37 -8.47 8.52
C LEU A 21 2.99 -7.15 8.04
N PHE A 22 2.92 -6.14 8.89
CA PHE A 22 3.51 -4.82 8.63
C PHE A 22 4.96 -4.77 9.07
N SER A 23 5.76 -3.90 8.46
CA SER A 23 7.17 -3.74 8.78
C SER A 23 7.40 -3.22 10.21
N GLY A 24 6.56 -2.31 10.68
CA GLY A 24 6.76 -1.57 11.92
C GLY A 24 8.06 -0.74 11.92
N GLN A 25 8.68 -0.53 10.75
CA GLN A 25 9.95 0.16 10.58
C GLN A 25 9.74 1.43 9.74
N PRO A 26 10.00 2.62 10.29
CA PRO A 26 9.78 3.86 9.56
C PRO A 26 10.78 4.09 8.41
N HIS A 27 12.01 3.59 8.54
CA HIS A 27 12.99 3.52 7.45
C HIS A 27 14.08 2.51 7.80
N ALA A 28 14.05 1.35 7.15
CA ALA A 28 15.01 0.28 7.41
C ALA A 28 15.18 -0.64 6.19
N ARG A 29 16.32 -1.27 6.09
CA ARG A 29 16.58 -2.35 5.13
C ARG A 29 16.37 -3.70 5.80
N MET A 30 15.65 -4.59 5.16
CA MET A 30 15.52 -5.98 5.59
C MET A 30 16.82 -6.75 5.30
N LEU A 31 17.40 -7.35 6.34
CA LEU A 31 18.61 -8.18 6.23
C LEU A 31 18.24 -9.66 6.10
N SER A 32 17.24 -10.11 6.85
CA SER A 32 16.75 -11.50 6.79
C SER A 32 15.27 -11.55 7.20
N MET A 33 14.57 -12.60 6.73
CA MET A 33 13.24 -12.98 7.17
C MET A 33 13.17 -14.50 7.31
N ASP A 34 12.77 -14.98 8.50
CA ASP A 34 12.52 -16.39 8.78
C ASP A 34 11.03 -16.63 9.00
N THR A 35 10.41 -17.37 8.08
CA THR A 35 9.00 -17.75 8.08
C THR A 35 8.74 -19.16 8.58
N THR A 36 9.79 -19.93 8.85
CA THR A 36 9.74 -21.39 9.12
C THR A 36 8.76 -21.75 10.23
N ALA A 37 8.78 -20.99 11.34
CA ALA A 37 7.89 -21.27 12.47
C ALA A 37 6.44 -20.94 12.17
N ALA A 38 6.17 -19.93 11.31
CA ALA A 38 4.84 -19.58 10.86
C ALA A 38 4.28 -20.62 9.90
N GLU A 39 5.07 -21.08 8.95
CA GLU A 39 4.69 -22.11 7.96
C GLU A 39 4.39 -23.46 8.64
N ALA A 40 5.12 -23.80 9.70
CA ALA A 40 4.94 -25.04 10.46
C ALA A 40 3.72 -25.01 11.40
N LEU A 41 3.07 -23.87 11.58
CA LEU A 41 1.91 -23.75 12.50
C LEU A 41 0.69 -24.47 11.88
N PRO A 42 0.06 -25.45 12.58
CA PRO A 42 -1.14 -26.12 12.09
C PRO A 42 -2.27 -25.13 11.75
N GLY A 43 -2.88 -25.29 10.58
CA GLY A 43 -3.91 -24.43 10.03
C GLY A 43 -3.39 -23.25 9.19
N VAL A 44 -2.08 -23.07 9.07
CA VAL A 44 -1.47 -22.19 8.07
C VAL A 44 -1.44 -22.89 6.72
N VAL A 45 -1.91 -22.22 5.68
CA VAL A 45 -1.97 -22.71 4.30
C VAL A 45 -0.78 -22.20 3.50
N ALA A 46 -0.42 -20.92 3.67
CA ALA A 46 0.71 -20.29 2.99
C ALA A 46 1.24 -19.08 3.77
N VAL A 47 2.52 -18.79 3.58
CA VAL A 47 3.15 -17.51 3.95
C VAL A 47 3.75 -16.94 2.69
N LEU A 48 3.20 -15.82 2.22
CA LEU A 48 3.63 -15.13 1.01
C LEU A 48 4.54 -13.96 1.38
N THR A 49 5.64 -13.80 0.66
CA THR A 49 6.64 -12.76 0.85
C THR A 49 6.98 -12.09 -0.49
N ALA A 50 7.88 -11.15 -0.51
CA ALA A 50 8.26 -10.41 -1.73
C ALA A 50 8.69 -11.30 -2.91
N LYS A 51 9.30 -12.47 -2.64
CA LYS A 51 9.72 -13.44 -3.66
C LYS A 51 8.55 -14.15 -4.36
N ASP A 52 7.36 -14.15 -3.73
CA ASP A 52 6.18 -14.88 -4.20
C ASP A 52 5.27 -13.99 -5.07
N VAL A 53 5.59 -12.69 -5.17
CA VAL A 53 4.85 -11.74 -6.02
C VAL A 53 5.52 -11.70 -7.39
N PRO A 54 4.84 -12.10 -8.48
CA PRO A 54 5.43 -12.17 -9.83
C PRO A 54 6.04 -10.85 -10.29
N VAL A 55 5.29 -9.74 -10.19
CA VAL A 55 5.78 -8.39 -10.44
C VAL A 55 5.56 -7.56 -9.18
N ASN A 56 6.59 -7.49 -8.33
CA ASN A 56 6.49 -6.88 -7.01
C ASN A 56 6.61 -5.35 -7.06
N GLU A 57 5.66 -4.72 -7.74
CA GLU A 57 5.55 -3.26 -7.82
C GLU A 57 4.11 -2.84 -8.06
N TYR A 58 3.75 -1.69 -7.51
CA TYR A 58 2.48 -1.01 -7.77
C TYR A 58 2.64 0.50 -7.60
N GLY A 59 1.61 1.26 -7.93
CA GLY A 59 1.56 2.70 -7.73
C GLY A 59 0.48 3.35 -8.60
N LEU A 60 -0.14 4.39 -8.08
CA LEU A 60 -1.26 5.05 -8.75
C LEU A 60 -0.82 5.85 -9.98
N GLY A 61 0.27 6.59 -9.87
CA GLY A 61 0.82 7.42 -10.95
C GLY A 61 2.12 6.87 -11.51
N VAL A 62 2.95 6.31 -10.65
CA VAL A 62 4.23 5.66 -10.97
C VAL A 62 4.26 4.35 -10.21
N ASN A 63 4.60 3.25 -10.90
CA ASN A 63 4.77 1.95 -10.25
C ASN A 63 6.17 1.90 -9.62
N ASP A 64 6.31 2.40 -8.41
CA ASP A 64 7.58 2.55 -7.70
C ASP A 64 7.58 1.96 -6.28
N GLN A 65 6.45 1.38 -5.86
CA GLN A 65 6.29 0.78 -4.54
C GLN A 65 6.23 -0.74 -4.66
N PRO A 66 6.93 -1.48 -3.78
CA PRO A 66 6.77 -2.93 -3.73
C PRO A 66 5.40 -3.31 -3.16
N VAL A 67 4.77 -4.35 -3.72
CA VAL A 67 3.55 -4.95 -3.15
C VAL A 67 3.84 -5.54 -1.77
N LEU A 68 4.98 -6.23 -1.64
CA LEU A 68 5.54 -6.69 -0.38
C LEU A 68 7.00 -6.27 -0.29
N VAL A 69 7.35 -5.58 0.78
CA VAL A 69 8.75 -5.26 1.10
C VAL A 69 9.46 -6.52 1.56
N GLY A 70 10.59 -6.87 0.94
CA GLY A 70 11.34 -8.05 1.31
C GLY A 70 12.40 -8.46 0.31
N LEU A 71 13.09 -9.52 0.66
CA LEU A 71 14.17 -10.11 -0.11
C LEU A 71 13.63 -11.06 -1.20
N GLY A 72 14.44 -11.29 -2.23
CA GLY A 72 14.14 -12.27 -3.29
C GLY A 72 13.21 -11.78 -4.39
N SER A 73 12.80 -10.51 -4.37
CA SER A 73 12.06 -9.86 -5.44
C SER A 73 12.98 -9.44 -6.58
N ALA A 74 12.45 -9.39 -7.80
CA ALA A 74 13.12 -8.77 -8.95
C ALA A 74 13.22 -7.24 -8.83
N ASN A 75 12.37 -6.61 -8.01
CA ASN A 75 12.44 -5.18 -7.72
C ASN A 75 13.66 -4.90 -6.81
N PRO A 76 14.68 -4.16 -7.28
CA PRO A 76 15.94 -3.99 -6.56
C PRO A 76 15.84 -3.14 -5.28
N HIS A 77 14.69 -2.49 -5.06
CA HIS A 77 14.43 -1.63 -3.90
C HIS A 77 13.40 -2.21 -2.94
N ALA A 78 12.92 -3.42 -3.22
CA ALA A 78 11.90 -4.06 -2.40
C ALA A 78 12.37 -4.42 -0.98
N ASP A 79 13.67 -4.44 -0.71
CA ASP A 79 14.25 -4.76 0.60
C ASP A 79 14.24 -3.58 1.59
N ILE A 80 13.72 -2.41 1.18
CA ILE A 80 13.70 -1.19 2.01
C ILE A 80 12.27 -0.84 2.40
N SER A 81 12.01 -0.83 3.71
CA SER A 81 10.81 -0.23 4.28
C SER A 81 10.98 1.29 4.37
N LEU A 82 9.99 2.03 3.88
CA LEU A 82 9.98 3.50 3.89
C LEU A 82 8.96 4.09 4.86
N TRP A 83 8.08 3.24 5.42
CA TRP A 83 7.15 3.62 6.48
C TRP A 83 6.66 2.39 7.26
N GLU A 84 6.14 2.61 8.47
CA GLU A 84 5.75 1.54 9.40
C GLU A 84 4.67 0.60 8.88
N GLY A 85 3.82 1.08 7.98
CA GLY A 85 2.73 0.34 7.38
C GLY A 85 3.11 -0.45 6.13
N ASP A 86 4.36 -0.48 5.71
CA ASP A 86 4.77 -1.32 4.59
C ASP A 86 4.47 -2.78 4.87
N HIS A 87 3.88 -3.44 3.88
CA HIS A 87 3.53 -4.87 3.96
C HIS A 87 4.78 -5.71 3.70
N ILE A 88 5.09 -6.67 4.57
CA ILE A 88 6.29 -7.51 4.42
C ILE A 88 5.96 -8.99 4.20
N ALA A 89 4.80 -9.43 4.63
CA ALA A 89 4.30 -10.78 4.38
C ALA A 89 2.77 -10.82 4.44
N VAL A 90 2.18 -11.83 3.81
CA VAL A 90 0.78 -12.21 3.98
C VAL A 90 0.71 -13.65 4.45
N VAL A 91 0.14 -13.88 5.61
CA VAL A 91 -0.15 -15.22 6.11
C VAL A 91 -1.56 -15.60 5.73
N VAL A 92 -1.73 -16.74 5.07
CA VAL A 92 -3.04 -17.33 4.71
C VAL A 92 -3.27 -18.55 5.58
N ALA A 93 -4.41 -18.60 6.28
CA ALA A 93 -4.72 -19.66 7.23
C ALA A 93 -6.23 -20.02 7.22
N GLU A 94 -6.59 -21.11 7.88
CA GLU A 94 -7.96 -21.60 8.02
C GLU A 94 -8.82 -20.72 8.95
N SER A 95 -8.20 -19.83 9.75
CA SER A 95 -8.90 -18.86 10.60
C SER A 95 -8.07 -17.61 10.84
N GLU A 96 -8.74 -16.49 11.17
CA GLU A 96 -8.08 -15.23 11.54
C GLU A 96 -7.14 -15.39 12.73
N ALA A 97 -7.53 -16.17 13.73
CA ALA A 97 -6.73 -16.39 14.93
C ALA A 97 -5.43 -17.12 14.62
N VAL A 98 -5.46 -18.11 13.71
CA VAL A 98 -4.27 -18.82 13.25
C VAL A 98 -3.39 -17.90 12.42
N ALA A 99 -3.95 -17.13 11.49
CA ALA A 99 -3.21 -16.17 10.68
C ALA A 99 -2.50 -15.11 11.55
N ALA A 100 -3.20 -14.53 12.53
CA ALA A 100 -2.64 -13.55 13.46
C ALA A 100 -1.50 -14.15 14.31
N ARG A 101 -1.68 -15.36 14.83
CA ARG A 101 -0.66 -16.07 15.60
C ARG A 101 0.58 -16.37 14.75
N ALA A 102 0.39 -16.79 13.52
CA ALA A 102 1.49 -17.10 12.59
C ALA A 102 2.30 -15.84 12.23
N CYS A 103 1.65 -14.69 11.99
CA CYS A 103 2.35 -13.41 11.83
C CYS A 103 3.32 -13.13 12.98
N GLY A 104 2.92 -13.41 14.22
CA GLY A 104 3.77 -13.22 15.41
C GLY A 104 4.96 -14.19 15.52
N LEU A 105 5.03 -15.24 14.70
CA LEU A 105 6.13 -16.20 14.64
C LEU A 105 7.19 -15.84 13.61
N ILE A 106 6.90 -14.97 12.65
CA ILE A 106 7.85 -14.51 11.65
C ILE A 106 8.91 -13.64 12.35
N ARG A 107 10.18 -13.89 12.03
CA ARG A 107 11.31 -13.13 12.55
C ARG A 107 11.96 -12.35 11.41
N VAL A 108 12.23 -11.07 11.64
CA VAL A 108 12.84 -10.18 10.65
C VAL A 108 13.99 -9.43 11.31
N GLU A 109 15.14 -9.41 10.64
CA GLU A 109 16.29 -8.59 11.02
C GLU A 109 16.36 -7.36 10.13
N TRP A 110 16.59 -6.18 10.74
CA TRP A 110 16.59 -4.91 10.09
C TRP A 110 17.86 -4.11 10.32
N GLU A 111 18.34 -3.46 9.28
CA GLU A 111 19.34 -2.39 9.36
C GLU A 111 18.61 -1.04 9.36
N GLN A 112 18.68 -0.32 10.48
CA GLN A 112 18.05 1.00 10.59
C GLN A 112 18.71 2.02 9.67
N ARG A 113 17.90 2.89 9.07
CA ARG A 113 18.35 3.96 8.18
C ARG A 113 17.97 5.33 8.74
N PRO A 114 18.66 6.42 8.31
CA PRO A 114 18.32 7.76 8.72
C PRO A 114 16.88 8.13 8.41
N LEU A 115 16.18 8.75 9.36
CA LEU A 115 14.80 9.17 9.22
C LEU A 115 14.67 10.57 8.64
N VAL A 116 13.64 10.78 7.83
CA VAL A 116 13.19 12.08 7.36
C VAL A 116 11.70 12.19 7.64
N THR A 117 11.33 12.96 8.65
CA THR A 117 9.96 13.10 9.14
C THR A 117 9.35 14.49 8.94
N ASP A 118 10.14 15.44 8.51
CA ASP A 118 9.71 16.81 8.19
C ASP A 118 9.83 17.05 6.68
N VAL A 119 8.74 17.54 6.07
CA VAL A 119 8.69 17.78 4.61
C VAL A 119 9.71 18.84 4.15
N ARG A 120 10.03 19.84 4.98
CA ARG A 120 10.99 20.88 4.64
C ARG A 120 12.42 20.34 4.66
N GLU A 121 12.71 19.43 5.61
CA GLU A 121 14.00 18.72 5.62
C GLU A 121 14.08 17.75 4.43
N ALA A 122 13.00 17.05 4.11
CA ALA A 122 12.94 16.17 2.93
C ALA A 122 13.29 16.92 1.63
N MET A 123 12.78 18.15 1.47
CA MET A 123 13.04 18.98 0.27
C MET A 123 14.50 19.42 0.09
N LYS A 124 15.35 19.28 1.10
CA LYS A 124 16.79 19.61 1.00
C LYS A 124 17.61 18.51 0.32
N ASP A 125 17.03 17.30 0.19
CA ASP A 125 17.67 16.12 -0.40
C ASP A 125 18.99 15.70 0.29
N GLU A 126 19.19 16.07 1.57
CA GLU A 126 20.36 15.61 2.34
C GLU A 126 20.30 14.11 2.60
N ILE A 127 19.08 13.56 2.80
CA ILE A 127 18.78 12.15 2.88
C ILE A 127 17.71 11.86 1.83
N VAL A 128 18.08 11.20 0.74
CA VAL A 128 17.17 10.86 -0.35
C VAL A 128 16.51 9.52 -0.06
N LEU A 129 15.18 9.51 0.12
CA LEU A 129 14.39 8.30 0.40
C LEU A 129 14.17 7.47 -0.87
N HIS A 130 14.11 8.12 -2.03
CA HIS A 130 13.91 7.49 -3.34
C HIS A 130 15.13 7.72 -4.24
N PRO A 131 16.28 7.04 -3.99
CA PRO A 131 17.52 7.30 -4.72
C PRO A 131 17.42 7.06 -6.24
N TRP A 132 16.50 6.21 -6.67
CA TRP A 132 16.21 5.98 -8.10
C TRP A 132 15.54 7.18 -8.79
N HIS A 133 14.88 8.06 -8.03
CA HIS A 133 14.37 9.35 -8.53
C HIS A 133 15.37 10.49 -8.40
N GLY A 134 16.39 10.33 -7.55
CA GLY A 134 17.44 11.32 -7.30
C GLY A 134 17.00 12.52 -6.44
N SER A 135 15.76 12.54 -5.95
CA SER A 135 15.22 13.61 -5.08
C SER A 135 13.98 13.08 -4.32
N ASN A 136 13.71 13.69 -3.17
CA ASN A 136 12.47 13.52 -2.41
C ASN A 136 11.30 14.35 -2.99
N ILE A 137 11.56 15.22 -3.96
CA ILE A 137 10.54 16.04 -4.61
C ILE A 137 9.93 15.24 -5.76
N LEU A 138 8.74 14.69 -5.54
CA LEU A 138 8.02 13.92 -6.56
C LEU A 138 7.68 14.78 -7.78
N LYS A 139 7.18 16.01 -7.56
CA LYS A 139 6.75 16.90 -8.64
C LYS A 139 6.80 18.37 -8.22
N HIS A 140 7.23 19.21 -9.16
CA HIS A 140 7.16 20.66 -9.04
C HIS A 140 6.26 21.23 -10.14
N TYR A 141 5.07 21.71 -9.79
CA TYR A 141 4.18 22.40 -10.71
C TYR A 141 4.48 23.88 -10.75
N LYS A 142 4.71 24.41 -11.95
CA LYS A 142 4.94 25.85 -12.17
C LYS A 142 3.79 26.43 -12.99
N ILE A 143 2.91 27.20 -12.34
CA ILE A 143 1.77 27.87 -12.98
C ILE A 143 2.16 29.34 -13.15
N ARG A 144 2.10 29.85 -14.38
CA ARG A 144 2.33 31.25 -14.71
C ARG A 144 1.12 31.77 -15.48
N LYS A 145 0.40 32.74 -14.90
CA LYS A 145 -0.79 33.33 -15.48
C LYS A 145 -0.91 34.79 -15.05
N GLY A 146 -1.15 35.70 -16.02
CA GLY A 146 -1.29 37.13 -15.76
C GLY A 146 0.05 37.83 -15.52
N ASP A 147 -0.04 39.02 -14.98
CA ASP A 147 1.08 39.87 -14.58
C ASP A 147 1.05 40.04 -13.05
N MET A 148 1.97 39.40 -12.37
CA MET A 148 2.03 39.42 -10.91
C MET A 148 2.47 40.79 -10.37
N ASP A 149 3.40 41.47 -11.05
CA ASP A 149 3.91 42.77 -10.61
C ASP A 149 2.82 43.84 -10.71
N ALA A 150 2.06 43.86 -11.82
CA ALA A 150 0.91 44.67 -11.95
C ALA A 150 -0.20 44.37 -10.92
N GLY A 151 -0.41 43.09 -10.62
CA GLY A 151 -1.33 42.63 -9.58
C GLY A 151 -0.96 43.13 -8.19
N TRP A 152 0.30 43.02 -7.79
CA TRP A 152 0.79 43.54 -6.51
C TRP A 152 0.68 45.06 -6.43
N ALA A 153 1.03 45.78 -7.49
CA ALA A 153 0.94 47.23 -7.55
C ALA A 153 -0.50 47.76 -7.46
N ALA A 154 -1.48 47.00 -7.93
CA ALA A 154 -2.90 47.35 -7.89
C ALA A 154 -3.62 46.93 -6.60
N ALA A 155 -2.99 46.12 -5.74
CA ALA A 155 -3.61 45.64 -4.51
C ALA A 155 -3.69 46.74 -3.45
N GLU A 156 -4.93 47.04 -3.00
CA GLU A 156 -5.16 47.98 -1.89
C GLU A 156 -4.86 47.37 -0.52
N VAL A 157 -5.00 46.07 -0.39
CA VAL A 157 -4.73 45.30 0.85
C VAL A 157 -4.01 44.02 0.52
N VAL A 158 -2.95 43.73 1.25
CA VAL A 158 -2.18 42.49 1.19
C VAL A 158 -2.26 41.81 2.54
N ILE A 159 -2.66 40.54 2.57
CA ILE A 159 -2.71 39.72 3.78
C ILE A 159 -1.78 38.51 3.59
N GLU A 160 -0.88 38.32 4.55
CA GLU A 160 0.00 37.16 4.61
C GLU A 160 -0.36 36.28 5.81
N GLY A 161 -0.29 34.95 5.63
CA GLY A 161 -0.56 34.01 6.70
C GLY A 161 0.15 32.68 6.49
N ASN A 162 0.56 32.06 7.59
CA ASN A 162 1.06 30.70 7.60
C ASN A 162 0.00 29.78 8.19
N TYR A 163 -0.33 28.71 7.46
CA TYR A 163 -1.34 27.76 7.87
C TYR A 163 -0.69 26.38 8.01
N TYR A 164 -0.95 25.70 9.13
CA TYR A 164 -0.49 24.35 9.39
C TYR A 164 -1.70 23.43 9.55
N LEU A 165 -1.75 22.38 8.74
CA LEU A 165 -2.75 21.32 8.82
C LEU A 165 -2.04 20.04 9.25
N PRO A 166 -2.38 19.47 10.43
CA PRO A 166 -1.84 18.19 10.87
C PRO A 166 -2.41 17.05 10.03
N TYR A 167 -1.78 15.88 10.12
CA TYR A 167 -2.36 14.64 9.60
C TYR A 167 -3.70 14.37 10.29
N GLN A 168 -4.68 13.94 9.51
CA GLN A 168 -6.02 13.63 9.97
C GLN A 168 -6.45 12.29 9.35
N GLU A 169 -6.81 11.32 10.20
CA GLU A 169 -7.41 10.08 9.74
C GLU A 169 -8.81 10.36 9.14
N HIS A 170 -9.11 9.74 8.01
CA HIS A 170 -10.38 9.92 7.31
C HIS A 170 -11.56 9.26 8.03
N ALA A 171 -11.30 8.20 8.79
CA ALA A 171 -12.27 7.43 9.56
C ALA A 171 -13.49 6.98 8.72
N TYR A 172 -13.25 6.45 7.51
CA TYR A 172 -14.32 5.87 6.72
C TYR A 172 -14.92 4.64 7.43
N LEU A 173 -16.20 4.38 7.17
CA LEU A 173 -17.01 3.42 7.95
C LEU A 173 -16.61 1.96 7.71
N GLN A 174 -16.16 1.60 6.53
CA GLN A 174 -15.77 0.22 6.19
C GLN A 174 -14.39 -0.13 6.75
N PRO A 175 -14.17 -1.38 7.25
CA PRO A 175 -12.83 -1.90 7.49
C PRO A 175 -12.07 -2.14 6.19
N GLU A 176 -10.73 -2.08 6.25
CA GLU A 176 -9.87 -2.53 5.15
C GLU A 176 -9.95 -4.05 5.04
N ALA A 177 -10.68 -4.50 4.04
CA ALA A 177 -10.89 -5.91 3.76
C ALA A 177 -11.14 -6.15 2.29
N GLY A 178 -10.89 -7.37 1.82
CA GLY A 178 -11.19 -7.80 0.47
C GLY A 178 -11.29 -9.31 0.37
N VAL A 179 -12.02 -9.78 -0.63
CA VAL A 179 -12.17 -11.21 -0.93
C VAL A 179 -11.72 -11.47 -2.35
N GLY A 180 -10.71 -12.33 -2.51
CA GLY A 180 -10.23 -12.82 -3.79
C GLY A 180 -10.67 -14.25 -4.08
N TYR A 181 -11.06 -14.53 -5.32
CA TYR A 181 -11.45 -15.87 -5.77
C TYR A 181 -11.33 -15.99 -7.30
N ILE A 182 -11.34 -17.24 -7.79
CA ILE A 182 -11.46 -17.50 -9.24
C ILE A 182 -12.95 -17.62 -9.56
N ASP A 183 -13.44 -16.80 -10.49
CA ASP A 183 -14.84 -16.84 -10.91
C ASP A 183 -15.14 -17.99 -11.90
N GLN A 184 -16.41 -18.14 -12.30
CA GLN A 184 -16.84 -19.19 -13.21
C GLN A 184 -16.26 -19.09 -14.62
N GLU A 185 -15.73 -17.92 -14.99
CA GLU A 185 -15.07 -17.64 -16.27
C GLU A 185 -13.54 -17.83 -16.18
N GLY A 186 -13.04 -18.27 -15.00
CA GLY A 186 -11.61 -18.51 -14.75
C GLY A 186 -10.82 -17.26 -14.43
N ARG A 187 -11.47 -16.10 -14.18
CA ARG A 187 -10.79 -14.83 -13.87
C ARG A 187 -10.49 -14.71 -12.39
N VAL A 188 -9.36 -14.07 -12.08
CA VAL A 188 -9.09 -13.59 -10.73
C VAL A 188 -10.06 -12.45 -10.42
N THR A 189 -10.98 -12.70 -9.52
CA THR A 189 -11.99 -11.71 -9.12
C THR A 189 -11.71 -11.25 -7.70
N VAL A 190 -11.66 -9.93 -7.49
CA VAL A 190 -11.44 -9.31 -6.18
C VAL A 190 -12.63 -8.40 -5.85
N LYS A 191 -13.26 -8.67 -4.71
CA LYS A 191 -14.26 -7.78 -4.09
C LYS A 191 -13.58 -6.96 -3.00
N VAL A 192 -13.48 -5.66 -3.20
CA VAL A 192 -12.73 -4.75 -2.31
C VAL A 192 -13.37 -3.36 -2.35
N GLY A 193 -13.17 -2.55 -1.33
CA GLY A 193 -13.48 -1.12 -1.37
C GLY A 193 -12.38 -0.37 -2.13
N GLY A 194 -12.77 0.65 -2.89
CA GLY A 194 -11.81 1.48 -3.62
C GLY A 194 -12.50 2.62 -4.37
N GLN A 195 -11.73 3.41 -5.10
CA GLN A 195 -12.24 4.56 -5.84
C GLN A 195 -12.03 4.45 -7.36
N TRP A 196 -11.07 3.65 -7.81
CA TRP A 196 -10.58 3.65 -9.19
C TRP A 196 -10.53 2.24 -9.77
N THR A 197 -11.69 1.62 -9.90
CA THR A 197 -11.89 0.21 -10.29
C THR A 197 -11.00 -0.27 -11.42
N HIS A 198 -10.90 0.52 -12.52
CA HIS A 198 -10.08 0.12 -13.68
C HIS A 198 -8.57 0.24 -13.40
N LYS A 199 -8.17 1.18 -12.54
CA LYS A 199 -6.77 1.31 -12.14
C LYS A 199 -6.37 0.18 -11.21
N ASP A 200 -7.23 -0.18 -10.28
CA ASP A 200 -7.01 -1.33 -9.40
C ASP A 200 -6.95 -2.63 -10.20
N GLN A 201 -7.82 -2.79 -11.21
CA GLN A 201 -7.75 -3.92 -12.14
C GLN A 201 -6.39 -4.01 -12.83
N GLN A 202 -5.88 -2.88 -13.35
CA GLN A 202 -4.58 -2.82 -14.01
C GLN A 202 -3.44 -3.16 -13.04
N GLN A 203 -3.47 -2.65 -11.81
CA GLN A 203 -2.43 -2.90 -10.81
C GLN A 203 -2.42 -4.37 -10.35
N VAL A 204 -3.60 -4.95 -10.09
CA VAL A 204 -3.70 -6.38 -9.72
C VAL A 204 -3.24 -7.28 -10.88
N ALA A 205 -3.65 -6.97 -12.11
CA ALA A 205 -3.21 -7.71 -13.29
C ALA A 205 -1.68 -7.61 -13.47
N HIS A 206 -1.10 -6.42 -13.29
CA HIS A 206 0.34 -6.20 -13.37
C HIS A 206 1.10 -6.98 -12.29
N ALA A 207 0.69 -6.88 -11.03
CA ALA A 207 1.36 -7.58 -9.92
C ALA A 207 1.30 -9.12 -10.07
N LEU A 208 0.23 -9.64 -10.66
CA LEU A 208 0.05 -11.08 -10.92
C LEU A 208 0.62 -11.55 -12.27
N GLU A 209 1.17 -10.63 -13.08
CA GLU A 209 1.64 -10.91 -14.45
C GLU A 209 0.53 -11.55 -15.34
N LEU A 210 -0.70 -11.04 -15.21
CA LEU A 210 -1.87 -11.51 -15.96
C LEU A 210 -2.35 -10.47 -16.97
N PRO A 211 -2.97 -10.90 -18.09
CA PRO A 211 -3.76 -10.01 -18.92
C PRO A 211 -4.87 -9.30 -18.12
N VAL A 212 -5.13 -8.03 -18.43
CA VAL A 212 -6.11 -7.21 -17.69
C VAL A 212 -7.52 -7.81 -17.73
N ASP A 213 -7.90 -8.45 -18.85
CA ASP A 213 -9.20 -9.12 -19.04
C ASP A 213 -9.36 -10.41 -18.21
N GLN A 214 -8.27 -10.96 -17.69
CA GLN A 214 -8.28 -12.07 -16.73
C GLN A 214 -8.45 -11.63 -15.27
N VAL A 215 -8.55 -10.34 -15.01
CA VAL A 215 -8.77 -9.78 -13.67
C VAL A 215 -10.09 -9.02 -13.64
N ARG A 216 -10.87 -9.19 -12.58
CA ARG A 216 -12.12 -8.51 -12.34
C ARG A 216 -12.12 -7.86 -10.95
N ILE A 217 -12.40 -6.57 -10.90
CA ILE A 217 -12.58 -5.84 -9.63
C ILE A 217 -14.05 -5.51 -9.45
N ILE A 218 -14.57 -5.76 -8.27
CA ILE A 218 -15.95 -5.48 -7.89
C ILE A 218 -15.93 -4.66 -6.61
N TYR A 219 -16.53 -3.47 -6.66
CA TYR A 219 -16.78 -2.68 -5.47
C TYR A 219 -18.20 -2.96 -4.96
N PRO A 220 -18.36 -3.62 -3.80
CA PRO A 220 -19.65 -3.68 -3.11
C PRO A 220 -19.99 -2.31 -2.47
N ALA A 221 -20.65 -2.28 -1.31
CA ALA A 221 -20.82 -1.02 -0.60
C ALA A 221 -19.46 -0.40 -0.19
N ILE A 222 -19.35 0.92 -0.29
CA ILE A 222 -18.16 1.70 0.08
C ILE A 222 -18.54 2.61 1.24
N GLY A 223 -17.74 2.58 2.32
CA GLY A 223 -18.00 3.34 3.55
C GLY A 223 -17.44 4.75 3.56
N GLY A 224 -16.77 5.16 2.50
CA GLY A 224 -16.16 6.47 2.30
C GLY A 224 -14.98 6.39 1.34
N ALA A 225 -14.60 7.51 0.73
CA ALA A 225 -13.55 7.53 -0.29
C ALA A 225 -12.60 8.71 -0.16
N PHE A 226 -12.79 9.81 0.28
CA PHE A 226 -12.01 11.00 0.65
C PHE A 226 -10.74 11.34 -0.17
N GLY A 227 -10.52 10.74 -1.31
CA GLY A 227 -9.39 11.00 -2.21
C GLY A 227 -8.24 10.03 -2.19
#